data_542200b13a05586c86c9fcc9eaf8774a
#
_entry.id   542200b13a05586c86c9fcc9eaf8774a
#
_cell.length_a   1.000
_cell.length_b   1.000
_cell.length_c   1.000
_cell.angle_alpha   90.00
_cell.angle_beta   90.00
_cell.angle_gamma   90.00
#
_symmetry.space_group_name_H-M   'P 1'
#
loop_
_entity.id
_entity.type
_entity.pdbx_description
1 polymer ?
#
loop_
_entity_poly.entity_id
_entity_poly.type
_entity_poly.pdbx_seq_one_letter_code
_entity_poly.pdbx_strand_id
1 'polypeptide(L)'
;MNFTIYLLSYFIIIISVIGYGLLFQNILRNIIDIEFEYNLIGSLLFLIFLSFLTHFFFNHGYIHNTIILLIGLISYIFFYFKEKKIFKRYSKYLFFIFGILTIALLTSKTHDDFPYYHFPYTYYLTQENLIIGVGNLVHGFRTPSS
;
A
#
# COMPACT_ATOMS: atom_id res chain seq x y z
N MET A 1 17.19 13.76 -4.25
CA MET A 1 17.02 12.60 -3.33
C MET A 1 18.04 11.54 -3.71
N ASN A 2 18.75 10.94 -2.74
CA ASN A 2 19.75 9.90 -3.06
C ASN A 2 19.02 8.65 -3.57
N PHE A 3 19.46 8.12 -4.73
CA PHE A 3 18.87 6.93 -5.37
C PHE A 3 18.77 5.73 -4.42
N THR A 4 19.79 5.54 -3.57
CA THR A 4 19.80 4.47 -2.58
C THR A 4 18.67 4.61 -1.55
N ILE A 5 18.42 5.82 -1.06
CA ILE A 5 17.34 6.10 -0.11
C ILE A 5 15.98 5.82 -0.75
N TYR A 6 15.82 6.20 -2.02
CA TYR A 6 14.60 5.95 -2.78
C TYR A 6 14.30 4.45 -2.92
N LEU A 7 15.29 3.64 -3.33
CA LEU A 7 15.15 2.20 -3.44
C LEU A 7 14.86 1.53 -2.09
N LEU A 8 15.52 2.00 -1.03
CA LEU A 8 15.30 1.49 0.31
C LEU A 8 13.89 1.78 0.81
N SER A 9 13.40 2.99 0.60
CA SER A 9 12.02 3.38 0.95
C SER A 9 11.01 2.54 0.18
N TYR A 10 11.23 2.33 -1.12
CA TYR A 10 10.40 1.49 -1.95
C TYR A 10 10.36 0.03 -1.46
N PHE A 11 11.52 -0.52 -1.09
CA PHE A 11 11.61 -1.87 -0.54
C PHE A 11 10.84 -2.00 0.79
N ILE A 12 10.96 -1.00 1.66
CA ILE A 12 10.23 -0.95 2.94
C ILE A 12 8.73 -0.94 2.71
N ILE A 13 8.24 -0.15 1.74
CA ILE A 13 6.81 -0.10 1.39
C ILE A 13 6.32 -1.46 0.90
N ILE A 14 7.05 -2.12 -0.01
CA ILE A 14 6.66 -3.44 -0.51
C ILE A 14 6.59 -4.48 0.62
N ILE A 15 7.57 -4.49 1.52
CA ILE A 15 7.56 -5.39 2.68
C ILE A 15 6.33 -5.14 3.56
N SER A 16 6.00 -3.86 3.79
CA SER A 16 4.82 -3.49 4.55
C SER A 16 3.53 -3.97 3.88
N VAL A 17 3.40 -3.81 2.55
CA VAL A 17 2.25 -4.30 1.78
C VAL A 17 2.11 -5.82 1.92
N ILE A 18 3.21 -6.57 1.79
CA ILE A 18 3.19 -8.03 1.98
C ILE A 18 2.74 -8.38 3.41
N GLY A 19 3.19 -7.62 4.40
CA GLY A 19 2.79 -7.81 5.80
C GLY A 19 1.28 -7.69 6.01
N TYR A 20 0.64 -6.74 5.34
CA TYR A 20 -0.82 -6.61 5.36
C TYR A 20 -1.54 -7.80 4.70
N GLY A 21 -0.99 -8.34 3.62
CA GLY A 21 -1.55 -9.55 3.02
C GLY A 21 -1.50 -10.76 3.95
N LEU A 22 -0.40 -10.94 4.66
CA LEU A 22 -0.27 -12.00 5.67
C LEU A 22 -1.23 -11.81 6.84
N LEU A 23 -1.40 -10.57 7.27
CA LEU A 23 -2.38 -10.22 8.30
C LEU A 23 -3.80 -10.54 7.84
N PHE A 24 -4.16 -10.12 6.63
CA PHE A 24 -5.46 -10.38 6.02
C PHE A 24 -5.73 -11.88 5.85
N GLN A 25 -4.77 -12.63 5.34
CA GLN A 25 -4.85 -14.09 5.23
C GLN A 25 -5.07 -14.75 6.59
N ASN A 26 -4.35 -14.29 7.62
CA ASN A 26 -4.51 -14.84 8.97
C ASN A 26 -5.89 -14.54 9.56
N ILE A 27 -6.46 -13.37 9.30
CA ILE A 27 -7.83 -13.00 9.73
C ILE A 27 -8.86 -13.90 9.03
N LEU A 28 -8.70 -14.16 7.74
CA LEU A 28 -9.64 -14.96 6.95
C LEU A 28 -9.41 -16.47 7.02
N ARG A 29 -8.33 -16.92 7.62
CA ARG A 29 -7.91 -18.33 7.63
C ARG A 29 -8.99 -19.32 8.08
N ASN A 30 -9.87 -18.90 8.97
CA ASN A 30 -10.97 -19.73 9.47
C ASN A 30 -12.19 -19.74 8.53
N ILE A 31 -12.22 -18.88 7.51
CA ILE A 31 -13.36 -18.70 6.60
C ILE A 31 -12.97 -19.18 5.20
N ILE A 32 -11.78 -18.82 4.75
CA ILE A 32 -11.29 -19.09 3.38
C ILE A 32 -9.82 -19.49 3.48
N ASP A 33 -9.45 -20.59 2.84
CA ASP A 33 -8.04 -20.95 2.64
C ASP A 33 -7.50 -20.18 1.44
N ILE A 34 -6.75 -19.12 1.72
CA ILE A 34 -6.15 -18.27 0.69
C ILE A 34 -4.72 -18.74 0.47
N GLU A 35 -4.40 -19.16 -0.74
CA GLU A 35 -3.03 -19.52 -1.10
C GLU A 35 -2.12 -18.29 -1.05
N PHE A 36 -0.85 -18.53 -0.73
CA PHE A 36 0.15 -17.47 -0.55
C PHE A 36 0.32 -16.59 -1.81
N GLU A 37 0.08 -17.15 -3.00
CA GLU A 37 0.16 -16.47 -4.29
C GLU A 37 -0.84 -15.31 -4.42
N TYR A 38 -1.99 -15.42 -3.80
CA TYR A 38 -3.03 -14.36 -3.82
C TYR A 38 -2.81 -13.29 -2.75
N ASN A 39 -1.77 -13.44 -1.94
CA ASN A 39 -1.52 -12.57 -0.79
C ASN A 39 -1.31 -11.11 -1.18
N LEU A 40 -0.62 -10.83 -2.29
CA LEU A 40 -0.40 -9.45 -2.77
C LEU A 40 -1.69 -8.77 -3.19
N ILE A 41 -2.59 -9.50 -3.86
CA ILE A 41 -3.90 -8.96 -4.26
C ILE A 41 -4.73 -8.68 -2.99
N GLY A 42 -4.78 -9.65 -2.08
CA GLY A 42 -5.46 -9.50 -0.80
C GLY A 42 -4.93 -8.34 0.03
N SER A 43 -3.61 -8.10 0.01
CA SER A 43 -2.99 -6.97 0.72
C SER A 43 -3.41 -5.63 0.17
N LEU A 44 -3.44 -5.48 -1.16
CA LEU A 44 -3.88 -4.23 -1.79
C LEU A 44 -5.34 -3.93 -1.48
N LEU A 45 -6.23 -4.93 -1.62
CA LEU A 45 -7.65 -4.77 -1.30
C LEU A 45 -7.86 -4.42 0.18
N PHE A 46 -7.13 -5.09 1.07
CA PHE A 46 -7.21 -4.81 2.51
C PHE A 46 -6.69 -3.41 2.87
N LEU A 47 -5.59 -2.97 2.25
CA LEU A 47 -5.06 -1.62 2.44
C LEU A 47 -6.00 -0.55 1.91
N ILE A 48 -6.60 -0.75 0.72
CA ILE A 48 -7.60 0.18 0.17
C ILE A 48 -8.77 0.31 1.15
N PHE A 49 -9.30 -0.81 1.62
CA PHE A 49 -10.40 -0.82 2.58
C PHE A 49 -10.02 -0.13 3.91
N LEU A 50 -8.86 -0.46 4.46
CA LEU A 50 -8.36 0.14 5.69
C LEU A 50 -8.11 1.64 5.55
N SER A 51 -7.49 2.05 4.44
CA SER A 51 -7.24 3.44 4.11
C SER A 51 -8.55 4.22 4.03
N PHE A 52 -9.53 3.69 3.30
CA PHE A 52 -10.84 4.31 3.18
C PHE A 52 -11.53 4.46 4.54
N LEU A 53 -11.55 3.40 5.37
CA LEU A 53 -12.14 3.45 6.72
C LEU A 53 -11.46 4.48 7.63
N THR A 54 -10.14 4.48 7.64
CA THR A 54 -9.39 5.39 8.52
C THR A 54 -9.50 6.84 8.08
N HIS A 55 -9.73 7.11 6.79
CA HIS A 55 -9.86 8.46 6.25
C HIS A 55 -11.13 9.18 6.73
N PHE A 56 -12.16 8.46 7.17
CA PHE A 56 -13.31 9.10 7.83
C PHE A 56 -12.94 9.79 9.15
N PHE A 57 -11.90 9.32 9.84
CA PHE A 57 -11.53 9.78 11.16
C PHE A 57 -10.24 10.59 11.17
N PHE A 58 -9.32 10.28 10.26
CA PHE A 58 -7.97 10.85 10.21
C PHE A 58 -7.60 11.21 8.79
N ASN A 59 -6.94 12.35 8.61
CA ASN A 59 -6.30 12.65 7.33
C ASN A 59 -5.11 11.69 7.08
N HIS A 60 -4.78 11.45 5.82
CA HIS A 60 -3.65 10.60 5.41
C HIS A 60 -2.31 11.34 5.51
N GLY A 61 -2.15 12.12 6.58
CA GLY A 61 -0.93 12.83 6.86
C GLY A 61 0.24 11.92 7.24
N TYR A 62 1.36 12.55 7.50
CA TYR A 62 2.62 11.88 7.83
C TYR A 62 2.49 10.88 9.00
N ILE A 63 1.80 11.25 10.09
CA ILE A 63 1.67 10.38 11.27
C ILE A 63 0.85 9.14 10.94
N HIS A 64 -0.32 9.32 10.31
CA HIS A 64 -1.18 8.23 9.88
C HIS A 64 -0.44 7.24 8.97
N ASN A 65 0.21 7.75 7.92
CA ASN A 65 0.91 6.90 6.95
C ASN A 65 2.11 6.17 7.58
N THR A 66 2.80 6.80 8.55
CA THR A 66 3.87 6.12 9.29
C THR A 66 3.32 4.97 10.14
N ILE A 67 2.19 5.16 10.82
CA ILE A 67 1.55 4.10 11.62
C ILE A 67 1.14 2.93 10.71
N ILE A 68 0.49 3.22 9.58
CA ILE A 68 0.11 2.19 8.60
C ILE A 68 1.36 1.42 8.13
N LEU A 69 2.42 2.12 7.75
CA LEU A 69 3.67 1.48 7.33
C LEU A 69 4.25 0.56 8.42
N LEU A 70 4.30 1.03 9.67
CA LEU A 70 4.84 0.26 10.80
C LEU A 70 4.01 -0.98 11.11
N ILE A 71 2.69 -0.89 11.07
CA ILE A 71 1.80 -2.06 11.27
C ILE A 71 2.11 -3.14 10.23
N GLY A 72 2.25 -2.77 8.96
CA GLY A 72 2.61 -3.72 7.92
C GLY A 72 3.97 -4.36 8.12
N LEU A 73 4.99 -3.58 8.50
CA LEU A 73 6.33 -4.10 8.78
C LEU A 73 6.34 -5.06 9.98
N ILE A 74 5.66 -4.71 11.07
CA ILE A 74 5.56 -5.57 12.26
C ILE A 74 4.86 -6.87 11.89
N SER A 75 3.77 -6.80 11.13
CA SER A 75 3.04 -7.98 10.65
C SER A 75 3.94 -8.88 9.79
N TYR A 76 4.69 -8.29 8.86
CA TYR A 76 5.65 -9.06 8.05
C TYR A 76 6.68 -9.78 8.90
N ILE A 77 7.31 -9.10 9.85
CA ILE A 77 8.34 -9.66 10.75
C ILE A 77 7.74 -10.80 11.57
N PHE A 78 6.55 -10.59 12.16
CA PHE A 78 5.86 -11.61 12.96
C PHE A 78 5.60 -12.89 12.17
N PHE A 79 5.00 -12.78 10.97
CA PHE A 79 4.69 -13.94 10.14
C PHE A 79 5.93 -14.57 9.51
N TYR A 80 6.97 -13.78 9.20
CA TYR A 80 8.24 -14.32 8.75
C TYR A 80 8.84 -15.30 9.77
N PHE A 81 8.86 -14.95 11.03
CA PHE A 81 9.36 -15.85 12.08
C PHE A 81 8.46 -17.07 12.32
N LYS A 82 7.16 -16.90 12.17
CA LYS A 82 6.19 -17.99 12.36
C LYS A 82 6.22 -19.00 11.21
N GLU A 83 6.42 -18.57 9.97
CA GLU A 83 6.26 -19.39 8.77
C GLU A 83 7.49 -19.38 7.84
N LYS A 84 8.68 -19.47 8.42
CA LYS A 84 9.98 -19.39 7.69
C LYS A 84 10.06 -20.30 6.46
N LYS A 85 9.45 -21.50 6.51
CA LYS A 85 9.49 -22.45 5.38
C LYS A 85 8.78 -21.93 4.15
N ILE A 86 7.62 -21.29 4.34
CA ILE A 86 6.82 -20.66 3.27
C ILE A 86 7.61 -19.52 2.65
N PHE A 87 8.13 -18.61 3.47
CA PHE A 87 8.95 -17.50 3.00
C PHE A 87 10.18 -17.92 2.22
N LYS A 88 10.90 -18.96 2.66
CA LYS A 88 12.04 -19.50 1.93
C LYS A 88 11.66 -20.04 0.55
N ARG A 89 10.48 -20.68 0.44
CA ARG A 89 9.96 -21.21 -0.83
C ARG A 89 9.66 -20.10 -1.83
N TYR A 90 9.02 -19.02 -1.35
CA TYR A 90 8.57 -17.91 -2.21
C TYR A 90 9.56 -16.76 -2.34
N SER A 91 10.69 -16.77 -1.61
CA SER A 91 11.65 -15.66 -1.59
C SER A 91 12.17 -15.25 -2.98
N LYS A 92 12.43 -16.23 -3.87
CA LYS A 92 12.89 -15.95 -5.25
C LYS A 92 11.78 -15.26 -6.09
N TYR A 93 10.54 -15.63 -5.89
CA TYR A 93 9.42 -14.98 -6.61
C TYR A 93 9.23 -13.54 -6.11
N LEU A 94 9.32 -13.31 -4.80
CA LEU A 94 9.26 -11.98 -4.21
C LEU A 94 10.41 -11.10 -4.72
N PHE A 95 11.63 -11.64 -4.81
CA PHE A 95 12.77 -10.93 -5.36
C PHE A 95 12.58 -10.58 -6.85
N PHE A 96 12.05 -11.52 -7.63
CA PHE A 96 11.77 -11.31 -9.04
C PHE A 96 10.68 -10.25 -9.25
N ILE A 97 9.58 -10.31 -8.49
CA ILE A 97 8.51 -9.31 -8.52
C ILE A 97 9.07 -7.94 -8.13
N PHE A 98 9.89 -7.86 -7.07
CA PHE A 98 10.55 -6.62 -6.68
C PHE A 98 11.41 -6.04 -7.81
N GLY A 99 12.17 -6.87 -8.51
CA GLY A 99 12.98 -6.46 -9.66
C GLY A 99 12.12 -5.87 -10.79
N ILE A 100 11.05 -6.56 -11.19
CA ILE A 100 10.12 -6.08 -12.23
C ILE A 100 9.48 -4.76 -11.82
N LEU A 101 8.96 -4.67 -10.61
CA LEU A 101 8.33 -3.45 -10.10
C LEU A 101 9.33 -2.29 -10.01
N THR A 102 10.60 -2.56 -9.67
CA THR A 102 11.65 -1.54 -9.67
C THR A 102 11.93 -1.02 -11.08
N ILE A 103 12.00 -1.91 -12.08
CA ILE A 103 12.16 -1.50 -13.48
C ILE A 103 10.96 -0.66 -13.93
N ALA A 104 9.74 -1.11 -13.65
CA ALA A 104 8.53 -0.38 -13.99
C ALA A 104 8.52 1.02 -13.37
N LEU A 105 8.92 1.14 -12.10
CA LEU A 105 9.00 2.41 -11.39
C LEU A 105 10.04 3.37 -12.00
N LEU A 106 11.20 2.85 -12.43
CA LEU A 106 12.27 3.66 -13.03
C LEU A 106 11.94 4.11 -14.46
N THR A 107 11.08 3.36 -15.15
CA THR A 107 10.66 3.67 -16.54
C THR A 107 9.34 4.44 -16.59
N SER A 108 8.61 4.51 -15.48
CA SER A 108 7.34 5.24 -15.41
C SER A 108 7.56 6.74 -15.62
N LYS A 109 6.68 7.35 -16.41
CA LYS A 109 6.63 8.80 -16.58
C LYS A 109 5.40 9.35 -15.84
N THR A 110 5.51 10.56 -15.34
CA THR A 110 4.35 11.28 -14.81
C THR A 110 3.41 11.63 -15.97
N HIS A 111 2.12 11.38 -15.78
CA HIS A 111 1.09 11.82 -16.71
C HIS A 111 0.98 13.35 -16.71
N ASP A 112 0.64 13.94 -17.84
CA ASP A 112 0.55 15.41 -17.98
C ASP A 112 -0.51 16.02 -17.04
N ASP A 113 -1.54 15.25 -16.69
CA ASP A 113 -2.59 15.66 -15.74
C ASP A 113 -2.17 15.58 -14.27
N PHE A 114 -1.00 15.00 -13.98
CA PHE A 114 -0.54 14.81 -12.61
C PHE A 114 -0.55 16.11 -11.78
N PRO A 115 -0.01 17.26 -12.26
CA PRO A 115 -0.01 18.49 -11.48
C PRO A 115 -1.40 19.12 -11.33
N TYR A 116 -2.36 18.80 -12.21
CA TYR A 116 -3.69 19.41 -12.22
C TYR A 116 -4.73 18.66 -11.40
N TYR A 117 -4.66 17.32 -11.36
CA TYR A 117 -5.68 16.50 -10.71
C TYR A 117 -5.09 15.58 -9.64
N HIS A 118 -4.07 14.79 -9.97
CA HIS A 118 -3.57 13.77 -9.06
C HIS A 118 -2.83 14.36 -7.86
N PHE A 119 -1.94 15.32 -8.09
CA PHE A 119 -1.18 15.94 -7.02
C PHE A 119 -2.07 16.76 -6.05
N PRO A 120 -2.95 17.67 -6.53
CA PRO A 120 -3.85 18.40 -5.63
C PRO A 120 -4.76 17.48 -4.83
N TYR A 121 -5.29 16.42 -5.44
CA TYR A 121 -6.13 15.46 -4.74
C TYR A 121 -5.35 14.68 -3.68
N THR A 122 -4.17 14.17 -4.02
CA THR A 122 -3.30 13.47 -3.06
C THR A 122 -2.91 14.39 -1.91
N TYR A 123 -2.57 15.66 -2.20
CA TYR A 123 -2.27 16.64 -1.18
C TYR A 123 -3.48 16.90 -0.27
N TYR A 124 -4.67 17.04 -0.84
CA TYR A 124 -5.91 17.19 -0.09
C TYR A 124 -6.13 16.03 0.90
N LEU A 125 -5.95 14.79 0.48
CA LEU A 125 -6.06 13.61 1.37
C LEU A 125 -5.11 13.65 2.56
N THR A 126 -3.97 14.35 2.44
CA THR A 126 -3.02 14.50 3.55
C THR A 126 -3.39 15.60 4.55
N GLN A 127 -4.24 16.55 4.16
CA GLN A 127 -4.61 17.70 4.98
C GLN A 127 -5.96 17.53 5.66
N GLU A 128 -6.91 16.92 4.96
CA GLU A 128 -8.30 16.86 5.37
C GLU A 128 -8.78 15.41 5.54
N ASN A 129 -9.77 15.22 6.39
CA ASN A 129 -10.52 13.96 6.47
C ASN A 129 -11.45 13.82 5.26
N LEU A 130 -12.00 12.63 5.08
CA LEU A 130 -12.95 12.38 3.99
C LEU A 130 -14.18 13.30 4.12
N ILE A 131 -14.37 14.17 3.12
CA ILE A 131 -15.52 15.06 3.03
C ILE A 131 -16.44 14.55 1.92
N ILE A 132 -17.69 14.24 2.28
CA ILE A 132 -18.70 13.83 1.31
C ILE A 132 -19.10 15.05 0.48
N GLY A 133 -19.06 14.90 -0.86
CA GLY A 133 -19.48 15.95 -1.78
C GLY A 133 -18.37 16.85 -2.33
N VAL A 134 -17.11 16.59 -2.01
CA VAL A 134 -15.95 17.33 -2.58
C VAL A 134 -15.97 17.35 -4.11
N GLY A 135 -16.41 16.27 -4.74
CA GLY A 135 -16.57 16.19 -6.19
C GLY A 135 -17.58 17.18 -6.78
N ASN A 136 -18.45 17.79 -5.95
CA ASN A 136 -19.34 18.84 -6.39
C ASN A 136 -18.64 20.21 -6.49
N LEU A 137 -17.56 20.40 -5.75
CA LEU A 137 -16.75 21.61 -5.76
C LEU A 137 -15.69 21.58 -6.87
N VAL A 138 -15.08 20.43 -7.06
CA VAL A 138 -14.02 20.24 -8.06
C VAL A 138 -14.34 19.01 -8.91
N HIS A 139 -14.55 19.20 -10.21
CA HIS A 139 -14.94 18.12 -11.13
C HIS A 139 -13.92 16.95 -11.14
N GLY A 140 -12.63 17.25 -11.02
CA GLY A 140 -11.57 16.24 -10.96
C GLY A 140 -11.60 15.35 -9.71
N PHE A 141 -12.35 15.70 -8.67
CA PHE A 141 -12.50 14.92 -7.43
C PHE A 141 -13.76 14.05 -7.40
N ARG A 142 -14.49 13.94 -8.50
CA ARG A 142 -15.71 13.11 -8.58
C ARG A 142 -15.45 11.62 -8.52
N THR A 143 -14.29 11.19 -8.97
CA THR A 143 -13.88 9.80 -8.89
C THR A 143 -12.90 9.64 -7.72
N PRO A 144 -13.29 8.92 -6.65
CA PRO A 144 -12.35 8.64 -5.58
C PRO A 144 -11.22 7.76 -6.13
N SER A 145 -10.02 8.30 -6.18
CA SER A 145 -8.80 7.53 -6.37
C SER A 145 -8.16 7.37 -5.00
N SER A 146 -8.50 6.31 -4.34
CA SER A 146 -7.82 5.89 -3.12
C SER A 146 -6.59 5.04 -3.46
#